data_d9d526ab000891582789780e77c26c49
#
_entry.id   d9d526ab000891582789780e77c26c49
#
_cell.length_a   1.000
_cell.length_b   1.000
_cell.length_c   1.000
_cell.angle_alpha   90.00
_cell.angle_beta   90.00
_cell.angle_gamma   90.00
#
_symmetry.space_group_name_H-M   'P 1'
#
loop_
_entity.id
_entity.type
_entity.pdbx_description
1 polymer ?
#
loop_
_entity_poly.entity_id
_entity_poly.type
_entity_poly.pdbx_seq_one_letter_code
_entity_poly.pdbx_strand_id
1 'polypeptide(L)'
;MPASLSRRGFLVLAAAGALSACATTVPVLPKPANAPEALTDEEILRAINMTRAANGAPAWTYNTRLEEAARAQARLMAQKNTMSHDLGVTLRQRVTAAGYLGAVGENVAKGYTSLPGAIEGWLASPGHRSTLLSHRFVEFGLAAARASNGRYYWALIAGGSFQAWMG
;
A
#
# COMPACT_ATOMS: atom_id res chain seq x y z
N MET A 1 72.57 -49.71 -35.80
CA MET A 1 72.14 -48.36 -36.12
C MET A 1 70.66 -48.30 -35.82
N PRO A 2 70.20 -47.68 -34.69
CA PRO A 2 68.75 -47.59 -34.43
C PRO A 2 68.22 -46.20 -34.72
N ALA A 3 67.07 -46.15 -35.36
CA ALA A 3 66.31 -44.99 -35.66
C ALA A 3 65.48 -44.48 -34.44
N SER A 4 65.56 -43.20 -34.24
CA SER A 4 64.86 -42.47 -33.19
C SER A 4 63.36 -42.31 -33.54
N LEU A 5 62.44 -42.69 -32.62
CA LEU A 5 61.01 -42.42 -32.70
C LEU A 5 60.69 -41.16 -31.94
N SER A 6 60.24 -40.14 -32.69
CA SER A 6 59.72 -38.86 -32.14
C SER A 6 58.30 -39.10 -31.63
N ARG A 7 58.07 -38.77 -30.31
CA ARG A 7 56.75 -38.69 -29.67
C ARG A 7 56.18 -37.30 -29.90
N ARG A 8 55.19 -37.20 -30.77
CA ARG A 8 54.36 -35.98 -30.89
C ARG A 8 53.30 -36.01 -29.79
N GLY A 9 53.51 -35.16 -28.79
CA GLY A 9 52.49 -34.89 -27.76
C GLY A 9 51.34 -34.05 -28.32
N PHE A 10 50.14 -34.61 -28.26
CA PHE A 10 48.90 -33.87 -28.53
C PHE A 10 48.52 -33.07 -27.28
N LEU A 11 48.64 -31.74 -27.34
CA LEU A 11 48.08 -30.83 -26.38
C LEU A 11 46.61 -30.59 -26.74
N VAL A 12 45.67 -31.14 -25.96
CA VAL A 12 44.24 -30.84 -26.02
C VAL A 12 44.03 -29.60 -25.19
N LEU A 13 43.79 -28.46 -25.84
CA LEU A 13 43.42 -27.22 -25.19
C LEU A 13 41.90 -27.25 -24.91
N ALA A 14 41.51 -27.50 -23.68
CA ALA A 14 40.11 -27.35 -23.23
C ALA A 14 39.79 -25.86 -23.02
N ALA A 15 39.07 -25.26 -23.96
CA ALA A 15 38.53 -23.94 -23.80
C ALA A 15 37.29 -24.00 -22.90
N ALA A 16 37.42 -23.62 -21.64
CA ALA A 16 36.31 -23.39 -20.75
C ALA A 16 35.63 -22.06 -21.13
N GLY A 17 34.51 -22.15 -21.83
CA GLY A 17 33.65 -20.98 -22.10
C GLY A 17 32.94 -20.52 -20.83
N ALA A 18 33.37 -19.41 -20.24
CA ALA A 18 32.65 -18.73 -19.19
C ALA A 18 31.43 -18.05 -19.81
N LEU A 19 30.24 -18.64 -19.61
CA LEU A 19 28.94 -17.98 -19.84
C LEU A 19 28.77 -16.89 -18.80
N SER A 20 29.17 -15.66 -19.14
CA SER A 20 28.85 -14.48 -18.36
C SER A 20 27.37 -14.17 -18.54
N ALA A 21 26.53 -14.60 -17.60
CA ALA A 21 25.14 -14.18 -17.53
C ALA A 21 25.11 -12.70 -17.15
N CYS A 22 24.97 -11.82 -18.15
CA CYS A 22 24.62 -10.42 -17.90
C CYS A 22 23.20 -10.37 -17.32
N ALA A 23 23.09 -10.41 -16.00
CA ALA A 23 21.87 -10.01 -15.32
C ALA A 23 21.67 -8.51 -15.59
N THR A 24 20.82 -8.18 -16.55
CA THR A 24 20.33 -6.82 -16.74
C THR A 24 19.46 -6.47 -15.53
N THR A 25 20.08 -5.91 -14.49
CA THR A 25 19.35 -5.23 -13.42
C THR A 25 18.70 -4.00 -14.04
N VAL A 26 17.38 -4.09 -14.29
CA VAL A 26 16.59 -2.95 -14.67
C VAL A 26 16.71 -1.95 -13.52
N PRO A 27 17.18 -0.70 -13.74
CA PRO A 27 17.25 0.28 -12.68
C PRO A 27 15.84 0.54 -12.17
N VAL A 28 15.54 0.15 -10.93
CA VAL A 28 14.32 0.58 -10.26
C VAL A 28 14.52 2.07 -9.99
N LEU A 29 13.85 2.91 -10.77
CA LEU A 29 13.85 4.35 -10.51
C LEU A 29 13.32 4.59 -9.09
N PRO A 30 14.02 5.40 -8.28
CA PRO A 30 13.52 5.70 -6.95
C PRO A 30 12.16 6.37 -7.08
N LYS A 31 11.20 5.85 -6.30
CA LYS A 31 9.84 6.37 -6.23
C LYS A 31 9.92 7.84 -5.75
N PRO A 32 9.19 8.79 -6.38
CA PRO A 32 9.19 10.17 -5.91
C PRO A 32 8.84 10.22 -4.41
N ALA A 33 9.60 10.96 -3.62
CA ALA A 33 9.43 11.06 -2.17
C ALA A 33 8.01 11.48 -1.72
N ASN A 34 7.26 12.13 -2.61
CA ASN A 34 5.88 12.61 -2.38
C ASN A 34 4.81 11.75 -3.08
N ALA A 35 5.16 10.58 -3.62
CA ALA A 35 4.14 9.70 -4.20
C ALA A 35 3.23 9.16 -3.10
N PRO A 36 1.88 9.14 -3.31
CA PRO A 36 0.93 8.70 -2.29
C PRO A 36 1.25 7.35 -1.66
N GLU A 37 1.78 6.43 -2.46
CA GLU A 37 2.18 5.11 -2.00
C GLU A 37 3.59 5.06 -1.37
N ALA A 38 4.30 6.18 -1.25
CA ALA A 38 5.59 6.30 -0.56
C ALA A 38 5.48 7.02 0.79
N LEU A 39 4.27 7.46 1.17
CA LEU A 39 4.02 8.08 2.47
C LEU A 39 4.38 7.11 3.60
N THR A 40 5.05 7.63 4.62
CA THR A 40 5.33 6.89 5.84
C THR A 40 4.12 6.89 6.78
N ASP A 41 4.05 5.89 7.67
CA ASP A 41 3.00 5.82 8.69
C ASP A 41 2.98 7.08 9.57
N GLU A 42 4.14 7.68 9.85
CA GLU A 42 4.25 8.91 10.63
C GLU A 42 3.66 10.13 9.89
N GLU A 43 3.90 10.24 8.59
CA GLU A 43 3.33 11.32 7.77
C GLU A 43 1.82 11.20 7.69
N ILE A 44 1.31 9.98 7.51
CA ILE A 44 -0.12 9.66 7.49
C ILE A 44 -0.75 9.97 8.85
N LEU A 45 -0.16 9.46 9.94
CA LEU A 45 -0.65 9.67 11.31
C LEU A 45 -0.72 11.15 11.65
N ARG A 46 0.34 11.89 11.33
CA ARG A 46 0.39 13.35 11.57
C ARG A 46 -0.71 14.08 10.79
N ALA A 47 -0.86 13.82 9.50
CA ALA A 47 -1.84 14.50 8.65
C ALA A 47 -3.28 14.25 9.13
N ILE A 48 -3.63 13.01 9.46
CA ILE A 48 -4.95 12.64 9.96
C ILE A 48 -5.21 13.29 11.32
N ASN A 49 -4.26 13.25 12.25
CA ASN A 49 -4.46 13.80 13.58
C ASN A 49 -4.46 15.32 13.62
N MET A 50 -3.69 16.00 12.77
CA MET A 50 -3.81 17.45 12.58
C MET A 50 -5.21 17.83 12.06
N THR A 51 -5.73 17.08 11.08
CA THR A 51 -7.09 17.29 10.56
C THR A 51 -8.14 17.09 11.64
N ARG A 52 -8.05 16.00 12.41
CA ARG A 52 -8.99 15.70 13.49
C ARG A 52 -8.95 16.78 14.57
N ALA A 53 -7.77 17.20 15.04
CA ALA A 53 -7.59 18.25 16.02
C ALA A 53 -8.18 19.58 15.55
N ALA A 54 -7.96 19.98 14.30
CA ALA A 54 -8.53 21.19 13.70
C ALA A 54 -10.07 21.16 13.62
N ASN A 55 -10.69 19.98 13.74
CA ASN A 55 -12.14 19.78 13.75
C ASN A 55 -12.69 19.34 15.13
N GLY A 56 -11.91 19.48 16.21
CA GLY A 56 -12.34 19.17 17.58
C GLY A 56 -12.48 17.67 17.89
N ALA A 57 -11.93 16.80 17.06
CA ALA A 57 -11.97 15.34 17.27
C ALA A 57 -10.67 14.84 17.93
N PRO A 58 -10.73 13.85 18.85
CA PRO A 58 -9.55 13.30 19.52
C PRO A 58 -8.65 12.58 18.53
N ALA A 59 -7.34 12.52 18.85
CA ALA A 59 -6.37 11.82 18.01
C ALA A 59 -6.65 10.31 17.92
N TRP A 60 -6.33 9.73 16.78
CA TRP A 60 -6.31 8.28 16.55
C TRP A 60 -4.88 7.72 16.62
N THR A 61 -4.77 6.44 16.91
CA THR A 61 -3.52 5.67 16.74
C THR A 61 -3.48 4.98 15.37
N TYR A 62 -2.26 4.74 14.86
CA TYR A 62 -2.10 3.98 13.63
C TYR A 62 -2.16 2.47 13.91
N ASN A 63 -2.85 1.72 13.06
CA ASN A 63 -3.02 0.28 13.21
C ASN A 63 -2.67 -0.42 11.89
N THR A 64 -1.61 -1.21 11.90
CA THR A 64 -1.08 -1.91 10.71
C THR A 64 -2.03 -2.95 10.13
N ARG A 65 -2.92 -3.57 10.94
CA ARG A 65 -3.95 -4.48 10.44
C ARG A 65 -5.02 -3.74 9.65
N LEU A 66 -5.41 -2.56 10.11
CA LEU A 66 -6.34 -1.69 9.37
C LEU A 66 -5.69 -1.14 8.11
N GLU A 67 -4.38 -0.84 8.13
CA GLU A 67 -3.63 -0.46 6.94
C GLU A 67 -3.59 -1.59 5.91
N GLU A 68 -3.33 -2.83 6.33
CA GLU A 68 -3.33 -3.99 5.44
C GLU A 68 -4.68 -4.16 4.73
N ALA A 69 -5.78 -4.05 5.47
CA ALA A 69 -7.12 -4.10 4.90
C ALA A 69 -7.40 -2.91 3.95
N ALA A 70 -6.95 -1.70 4.29
CA ALA A 70 -7.04 -0.51 3.44
C ALA A 70 -6.21 -0.68 2.16
N ARG A 71 -5.01 -1.23 2.27
CA ARG A 71 -4.12 -1.52 1.14
C ARG A 71 -4.74 -2.55 0.19
N ALA A 72 -5.40 -3.58 0.72
CA ALA A 72 -6.14 -4.55 -0.09
C ALA A 72 -7.25 -3.87 -0.91
N GLN A 73 -8.01 -2.96 -0.29
CA GLN A 73 -9.07 -2.22 -0.99
C GLN A 73 -8.52 -1.25 -2.03
N ALA A 74 -7.51 -0.46 -1.68
CA ALA A 74 -6.91 0.50 -2.60
C ALA A 74 -6.37 -0.22 -3.86
N ARG A 75 -5.68 -1.35 -3.68
CA ARG A 75 -5.18 -2.19 -4.79
C ARG A 75 -6.31 -2.76 -5.64
N LEU A 76 -7.38 -3.28 -5.02
CA LEU A 76 -8.53 -3.84 -5.72
C LEU A 76 -9.25 -2.77 -6.57
N MET A 77 -9.44 -1.57 -6.02
CA MET A 77 -9.98 -0.42 -6.75
C MET A 77 -9.09 -0.01 -7.92
N ALA A 78 -7.77 0.03 -7.72
CA ALA A 78 -6.80 0.37 -8.76
C ALA A 78 -6.78 -0.68 -9.89
N GLN A 79 -6.81 -1.97 -9.55
CA GLN A 79 -6.85 -3.08 -10.52
C GLN A 79 -8.12 -3.04 -11.37
N LYS A 80 -9.27 -2.78 -10.76
CA LYS A 80 -10.57 -2.70 -11.44
C LYS A 80 -10.86 -1.32 -12.01
N ASN A 81 -9.99 -0.34 -11.79
CA ASN A 81 -10.19 1.07 -12.15
C ASN A 81 -11.57 1.61 -11.70
N THR A 82 -12.05 1.15 -10.55
CA THR A 82 -13.39 1.43 -10.02
C THR A 82 -13.32 1.76 -8.55
N MET A 83 -13.91 2.91 -8.14
CA MET A 83 -14.04 3.28 -6.74
C MET A 83 -15.33 2.67 -6.17
N SER A 84 -15.21 1.86 -5.14
CA SER A 84 -16.34 1.23 -4.45
C SER A 84 -15.91 0.76 -3.06
N HIS A 85 -16.86 0.64 -2.14
CA HIS A 85 -16.68 -0.02 -0.85
C HIS A 85 -16.69 -1.54 -0.97
N ASP A 86 -17.36 -2.07 -1.99
CA ASP A 86 -17.47 -3.50 -2.26
C ASP A 86 -17.19 -3.77 -3.74
N LEU A 87 -16.20 -4.59 -3.99
CA LEU A 87 -15.78 -5.07 -5.30
C LEU A 87 -15.74 -6.62 -5.35
N GLY A 88 -16.63 -7.24 -4.58
CA GLY A 88 -16.72 -8.69 -4.39
C GLY A 88 -16.00 -9.19 -3.12
N VAL A 89 -15.35 -8.28 -2.37
CA VAL A 89 -14.81 -8.55 -1.02
C VAL A 89 -15.25 -7.41 -0.11
N THR A 90 -16.11 -7.72 0.86
CA THR A 90 -16.68 -6.72 1.77
C THR A 90 -15.64 -6.14 2.73
N LEU A 91 -15.91 -4.96 3.31
CA LEU A 91 -15.06 -4.37 4.33
C LEU A 91 -14.81 -5.34 5.49
N ARG A 92 -15.87 -6.02 5.97
CA ARG A 92 -15.75 -7.00 7.07
C ARG A 92 -14.82 -8.15 6.73
N GLN A 93 -14.92 -8.69 5.53
CA GLN A 93 -14.01 -9.76 5.09
C GLN A 93 -12.56 -9.31 5.05
N ARG A 94 -12.29 -8.09 4.53
CA ARG A 94 -10.92 -7.55 4.46
C ARG A 94 -10.30 -7.34 5.84
N VAL A 95 -11.04 -6.71 6.77
CA VAL A 95 -10.49 -6.46 8.11
C VAL A 95 -10.35 -7.74 8.92
N THR A 96 -11.25 -8.70 8.76
CA THR A 96 -11.13 -10.02 9.41
C THR A 96 -9.92 -10.79 8.88
N ALA A 97 -9.68 -10.76 7.56
CA ALA A 97 -8.49 -11.37 6.94
C ALA A 97 -7.19 -10.76 7.45
N ALA A 98 -7.18 -9.45 7.73
CA ALA A 98 -6.06 -8.75 8.34
C ALA A 98 -5.98 -8.94 9.88
N GLY A 99 -6.86 -9.75 10.47
CA GLY A 99 -6.87 -10.05 11.91
C GLY A 99 -7.47 -8.94 12.78
N TYR A 100 -8.27 -8.02 12.21
CA TYR A 100 -8.96 -6.97 12.96
C TYR A 100 -10.44 -7.34 13.18
N LEU A 101 -10.87 -7.36 14.45
CA LEU A 101 -12.19 -7.85 14.85
C LEU A 101 -13.12 -6.76 15.41
N GLY A 102 -12.65 -5.53 15.60
CA GLY A 102 -13.43 -4.41 16.11
C GLY A 102 -14.47 -3.85 15.13
N ALA A 103 -15.22 -2.85 15.58
CA ALA A 103 -16.10 -2.05 14.72
C ALA A 103 -15.25 -1.23 13.74
N VAL A 104 -15.72 -1.08 12.50
CA VAL A 104 -14.99 -0.35 11.46
C VAL A 104 -15.89 0.56 10.63
N GLY A 105 -15.29 1.65 10.13
CA GLY A 105 -15.83 2.51 9.08
C GLY A 105 -14.80 2.71 7.99
N GLU A 106 -15.23 2.99 6.77
CA GLU A 106 -14.32 3.15 5.63
C GLU A 106 -14.61 4.44 4.86
N ASN A 107 -13.55 5.13 4.48
CA ASN A 107 -13.57 6.19 3.48
C ASN A 107 -12.74 5.75 2.28
N VAL A 108 -13.31 5.86 1.09
CA VAL A 108 -12.61 5.64 -0.17
C VAL A 108 -12.57 6.91 -1.00
N ALA A 109 -11.54 7.06 -1.83
CA ALA A 109 -11.45 8.19 -2.76
C ALA A 109 -10.69 7.80 -4.03
N LYS A 110 -10.88 8.58 -5.11
CA LYS A 110 -10.16 8.40 -6.38
C LYS A 110 -9.71 9.74 -6.96
N GLY A 111 -8.58 9.72 -7.65
CA GLY A 111 -8.10 10.84 -8.47
C GLY A 111 -7.24 11.85 -7.70
N TYR A 112 -7.23 11.85 -6.39
CA TYR A 112 -6.38 12.73 -5.60
C TYR A 112 -4.92 12.27 -5.68
N THR A 113 -4.03 13.19 -5.99
CA THR A 113 -2.59 12.94 -6.15
C THR A 113 -1.80 13.16 -4.87
N SER A 114 -2.47 13.58 -3.79
CA SER A 114 -1.86 13.83 -2.48
C SER A 114 -2.80 13.46 -1.33
N LEU A 115 -2.23 13.15 -0.17
CA LEU A 115 -3.00 12.88 1.05
C LEU A 115 -3.83 14.09 1.51
N PRO A 116 -3.29 15.33 1.53
CA PRO A 116 -4.13 16.51 1.85
C PRO A 116 -5.36 16.63 0.96
N GLY A 117 -5.21 16.45 -0.36
CA GLY A 117 -6.34 16.51 -1.28
C GLY A 117 -7.39 15.42 -1.02
N ALA A 118 -6.98 14.18 -0.70
CA ALA A 118 -7.90 13.11 -0.32
C ALA A 118 -8.66 13.44 0.98
N ILE A 119 -7.95 13.99 1.98
CA ILE A 119 -8.54 14.43 3.26
C ILE A 119 -9.57 15.55 3.01
N GLU A 120 -9.26 16.56 2.22
CA GLU A 120 -10.20 17.64 1.86
C GLU A 120 -11.46 17.09 1.17
N GLY A 121 -11.28 16.15 0.23
CA GLY A 121 -12.41 15.47 -0.41
C GLY A 121 -13.30 14.71 0.58
N TRP A 122 -12.71 14.03 1.57
CA TRP A 122 -13.48 13.35 2.62
C TRP A 122 -14.17 14.35 3.56
N LEU A 123 -13.53 15.47 3.91
CA LEU A 123 -14.16 16.51 4.73
C LEU A 123 -15.34 17.19 4.02
N ALA A 124 -15.29 17.32 2.70
CA ALA A 124 -16.37 17.91 1.90
C ALA A 124 -17.58 16.98 1.75
N SER A 125 -17.44 15.68 1.99
CA SER A 125 -18.51 14.68 1.90
C SER A 125 -19.09 14.35 3.28
N PRO A 126 -20.39 14.60 3.56
CA PRO A 126 -20.96 14.41 4.91
C PRO A 126 -20.73 13.00 5.50
N GLY A 127 -20.89 11.94 4.69
CA GLY A 127 -20.69 10.56 5.13
C GLY A 127 -19.21 10.26 5.47
N HIS A 128 -18.28 10.67 4.59
CA HIS A 128 -16.84 10.49 4.82
C HIS A 128 -16.35 11.36 5.98
N ARG A 129 -16.86 12.61 6.10
CA ARG A 129 -16.57 13.49 7.22
C ARG A 129 -16.99 12.85 8.54
N SER A 130 -18.19 12.27 8.60
CA SER A 130 -18.68 11.57 9.80
C SER A 130 -17.76 10.44 10.23
N THR A 131 -17.27 9.63 9.30
CA THR A 131 -16.28 8.59 9.60
C THR A 131 -14.96 9.19 10.08
N LEU A 132 -14.40 10.15 9.32
CA LEU A 132 -13.09 10.74 9.61
C LEU A 132 -13.03 11.45 10.97
N LEU A 133 -14.13 12.06 11.42
CA LEU A 133 -14.22 12.82 12.66
C LEU A 133 -14.93 12.06 13.79
N SER A 134 -15.31 10.80 13.59
CA SER A 134 -16.00 10.00 14.61
C SER A 134 -15.17 9.90 15.90
N HIS A 135 -15.84 10.11 17.04
CA HIS A 135 -15.27 9.88 18.38
C HIS A 135 -15.37 8.41 18.83
N ARG A 136 -16.10 7.58 18.08
CA ARG A 136 -16.28 6.14 18.38
C ARG A 136 -15.14 5.29 17.85
N PHE A 137 -14.40 5.78 16.86
CA PHE A 137 -13.18 5.15 16.40
C PHE A 137 -11.97 5.76 17.13
N VAL A 138 -10.98 4.93 17.42
CA VAL A 138 -9.78 5.30 18.18
C VAL A 138 -8.48 5.00 17.43
N GLU A 139 -8.58 4.27 16.33
CA GLU A 139 -7.45 3.87 15.52
C GLU A 139 -7.82 3.82 14.03
N PHE A 140 -6.83 3.81 13.16
CA PHE A 140 -7.04 3.77 11.73
C PHE A 140 -5.84 3.17 10.99
N GLY A 141 -6.07 2.77 9.75
CA GLY A 141 -5.04 2.50 8.75
C GLY A 141 -5.42 3.14 7.42
N LEU A 142 -4.44 3.51 6.63
CA LEU A 142 -4.64 4.18 5.34
C LEU A 142 -3.66 3.65 4.30
N ALA A 143 -4.13 3.51 3.07
CA ALA A 143 -3.27 3.18 1.94
C ALA A 143 -3.75 3.83 0.64
N ALA A 144 -2.82 4.01 -0.28
CA ALA A 144 -3.09 4.41 -1.65
C ALA A 144 -2.51 3.39 -2.63
N ALA A 145 -3.15 3.28 -3.81
CA ALA A 145 -2.64 2.48 -4.92
C ALA A 145 -2.88 3.20 -6.25
N ARG A 146 -1.94 3.03 -7.18
CA ARG A 146 -1.99 3.64 -8.50
C ARG A 146 -2.48 2.62 -9.53
N ALA A 147 -3.51 2.98 -10.29
CA ALA A 147 -3.98 2.19 -11.42
C ALA A 147 -3.05 2.33 -12.65
N SER A 148 -3.17 1.45 -13.62
CA SER A 148 -2.37 1.46 -14.86
C SER A 148 -2.55 2.74 -15.68
N ASN A 149 -3.72 3.40 -15.57
CA ASN A 149 -3.99 4.70 -16.20
C ASN A 149 -3.42 5.91 -15.41
N GLY A 150 -2.65 5.65 -14.35
CA GLY A 150 -2.02 6.68 -13.52
C GLY A 150 -2.89 7.25 -12.40
N ARG A 151 -4.18 6.87 -12.32
CA ARG A 151 -5.10 7.38 -11.29
C ARG A 151 -4.83 6.73 -9.95
N TYR A 152 -4.87 7.52 -8.88
CA TYR A 152 -4.76 7.03 -7.51
C TYR A 152 -6.12 6.67 -6.92
N TYR A 153 -6.12 5.61 -6.10
CA TYR A 153 -7.22 5.15 -5.27
C TYR A 153 -6.77 5.09 -3.83
N TRP A 154 -7.59 5.62 -2.94
CA TRP A 154 -7.31 5.74 -1.52
C TRP A 154 -8.33 4.97 -0.72
N ALA A 155 -7.89 4.33 0.35
CA ALA A 155 -8.77 3.76 1.36
C ALA A 155 -8.23 4.11 2.75
N LEU A 156 -9.09 4.61 3.61
CA LEU A 156 -8.88 4.80 5.04
C LEU A 156 -9.89 3.91 5.75
N ILE A 157 -9.43 3.08 6.67
CA ILE A 157 -10.32 2.27 7.52
C ILE A 157 -10.09 2.74 8.96
N ALA A 158 -11.15 3.24 9.59
CA ALA A 158 -11.19 3.60 10.99
C ALA A 158 -11.71 2.43 11.82
N GLY A 159 -11.16 2.25 13.02
CA GLY A 159 -11.47 1.13 13.90
C GLY A 159 -11.69 1.51 15.36
N GLY A 160 -12.45 0.68 16.05
CA GLY A 160 -12.74 0.86 17.47
C GLY A 160 -13.49 -0.32 18.08
N SER A 161 -13.88 -0.19 19.35
CA SER A 161 -14.66 -1.21 20.05
C SER A 161 -16.13 -1.21 19.61
N PHE A 162 -16.75 -2.37 19.50
CA PHE A 162 -18.21 -2.47 19.34
C PHE A 162 -18.98 -1.89 20.53
N GLN A 163 -18.40 -1.89 21.73
CA GLN A 163 -19.02 -1.29 22.91
C GLN A 163 -19.31 0.22 22.76
N ALA A 164 -18.48 0.95 22.02
CA ALA A 164 -18.68 2.36 21.71
C ALA A 164 -19.94 2.63 20.86
N TRP A 165 -20.61 1.59 20.35
CA TRP A 165 -21.80 1.67 19.49
C TRP A 165 -23.07 1.15 20.17
N MET A 166 -22.95 0.63 21.42
CA MET A 166 -24.06 0.04 22.18
C MET A 166 -24.63 1.00 23.25
N GLY A 167 -24.03 2.22 23.38
CA GLY A 167 -24.43 3.23 24.37
C GLY A 167 -25.14 4.44 23.76
#